data_78953c4bf0366bc33a9acd34a5e3e740
#
_entry.id   78953c4bf0366bc33a9acd34a5e3e740
#
_cell.length_a   1.000
_cell.length_b   1.000
_cell.length_c   1.000
_cell.angle_alpha   90.00
_cell.angle_beta   90.00
_cell.angle_gamma   90.00
#
_symmetry.space_group_name_H-M   'P 1'
#
loop_
_entity.id
_entity.type
_entity.pdbx_description
1 polymer ?
#
loop_
_entity_poly.entity_id
_entity_poly.type
_entity_poly.pdbx_seq_one_letter_code
_entity_poly.pdbx_strand_id
1 'polypeptide(L)'
;MRQIAIYGKGGIGKSTVAANVVASMAESGLRVWYVGCDPKADGSMTLLGGRKMETFLDRMKDGGPGEYEVGLGFQGAMCMEVGGPLAGVGCAGRGIIVALQALKRDHFRDPPDVVLYDVPGDVVCGGFATPVRQGFADEVYVVTSGEYLSLYAANNICRGMRNLGVGVGGLICNSREVANEREAVASVAGRLGTKMLGFVPRHRSVRDCENAGRTVVEGAPDSEQARAYRELAAAMLSNSSFNVPQPLDPAELRSMLKELTEE
;
A
#
# COMPACT_ATOMS: atom_id res chain seq x y z
N MET A 1 -15.49 -8.35 -5.57
CA MET A 1 -14.19 -8.30 -4.83
C MET A 1 -13.27 -7.36 -5.56
N ARG A 2 -12.78 -6.32 -4.89
CA ARG A 2 -11.75 -5.42 -5.41
C ARG A 2 -10.38 -5.89 -4.92
N GLN A 3 -9.37 -5.82 -5.76
CA GLN A 3 -8.01 -6.29 -5.46
C GLN A 3 -7.02 -5.15 -5.69
N ILE A 4 -6.60 -4.54 -4.58
CA ILE A 4 -5.86 -3.28 -4.56
C ILE A 4 -4.42 -3.53 -4.13
N ALA A 5 -3.44 -3.07 -4.89
CA ALA A 5 -2.04 -3.06 -4.50
C ALA A 5 -1.56 -1.63 -4.22
N ILE A 6 -0.92 -1.44 -3.07
CA ILE A 6 -0.30 -0.17 -2.69
C ILE A 6 1.21 -0.29 -2.80
N TYR A 7 1.80 0.60 -3.60
CA TYR A 7 3.24 0.76 -3.80
C TYR A 7 3.73 2.09 -3.24
N GLY A 8 5.03 2.25 -3.12
CA GLY A 8 5.65 3.51 -2.68
C GLY A 8 7.06 3.30 -2.14
N LYS A 9 7.87 4.33 -2.13
CA LYS A 9 9.26 4.31 -1.65
C LYS A 9 9.35 3.73 -0.22
N GLY A 10 10.41 2.99 0.08
CA GLY A 10 10.70 2.55 1.44
C GLY A 10 10.70 3.71 2.43
N GLY A 11 10.01 3.56 3.57
CA GLY A 11 9.90 4.60 4.60
C GLY A 11 8.94 5.76 4.30
N ILE A 12 8.17 5.72 3.20
CA ILE A 12 7.18 6.75 2.87
C ILE A 12 5.92 6.71 3.76
N GLY A 13 5.73 5.66 4.55
CA GLY A 13 4.53 5.44 5.36
C GLY A 13 3.45 4.64 4.64
N LYS A 14 3.83 3.88 3.62
CA LYS A 14 2.93 3.04 2.82
C LYS A 14 2.10 2.09 3.68
N SER A 15 2.73 1.32 4.58
CA SER A 15 2.05 0.35 5.45
C SER A 15 1.11 1.04 6.45
N THR A 16 1.50 2.20 6.99
CA THR A 16 0.63 3.04 7.83
C THR A 16 -0.62 3.49 7.07
N VAL A 17 -0.45 3.97 5.82
CA VAL A 17 -1.58 4.35 4.96
C VAL A 17 -2.46 3.12 4.68
N ALA A 18 -1.87 2.00 4.29
CA ALA A 18 -2.57 0.75 3.98
C ALA A 18 -3.40 0.25 5.16
N ALA A 19 -2.82 0.18 6.37
CA ALA A 19 -3.51 -0.26 7.57
C ALA A 19 -4.68 0.66 7.95
N ASN A 20 -4.50 1.98 7.87
CA ASN A 20 -5.57 2.94 8.16
C ASN A 20 -6.69 2.93 7.11
N VAL A 21 -6.37 2.72 5.83
CA VAL A 21 -7.36 2.53 4.76
C VAL A 21 -8.17 1.25 5.00
N VAL A 22 -7.50 0.14 5.32
CA VAL A 22 -8.17 -1.13 5.68
C VAL A 22 -9.07 -0.95 6.90
N ALA A 23 -8.58 -0.29 7.96
CA ALA A 23 -9.38 0.02 9.14
C ALA A 23 -10.63 0.84 8.79
N SER A 24 -10.49 1.86 7.93
CA SER A 24 -11.61 2.69 7.47
C SER A 24 -12.64 1.90 6.66
N MET A 25 -12.19 1.01 5.79
CA MET A 25 -13.06 0.14 5.00
C MET A 25 -13.80 -0.87 5.88
N ALA A 26 -13.11 -1.50 6.84
CA ALA A 26 -13.71 -2.42 7.80
C ALA A 26 -14.73 -1.71 8.71
N GLU A 27 -14.41 -0.51 9.20
CA GLU A 27 -15.34 0.33 9.98
C GLU A 27 -16.63 0.65 9.19
N SER A 28 -16.55 0.76 7.87
CA SER A 28 -17.73 0.96 7.01
C SER A 28 -18.55 -0.31 6.76
N GLY A 29 -18.18 -1.43 7.37
CA GLY A 29 -18.90 -2.71 7.28
C GLY A 29 -18.47 -3.60 6.11
N LEU A 30 -17.39 -3.27 5.39
CA LEU A 30 -16.85 -4.11 4.32
C LEU A 30 -16.04 -5.27 4.90
N ARG A 31 -16.09 -6.43 4.25
CA ARG A 31 -15.20 -7.56 4.52
C ARG A 31 -13.86 -7.31 3.83
N VAL A 32 -12.84 -6.94 4.59
CA VAL A 32 -11.55 -6.50 4.06
C VAL A 32 -10.42 -7.41 4.50
N TRP A 33 -9.52 -7.70 3.58
CA TRP A 33 -8.26 -8.36 3.86
C TRP A 33 -7.09 -7.40 3.68
N TYR A 34 -6.22 -7.38 4.70
CA TYR A 34 -4.87 -6.81 4.62
C TYR A 34 -3.86 -7.92 4.36
N VAL A 35 -3.10 -7.82 3.29
CA VAL A 35 -2.06 -8.80 2.94
C VAL A 35 -0.72 -8.09 2.88
N GLY A 36 0.10 -8.27 3.91
CA GLY A 36 1.47 -7.73 3.98
C GLY A 36 2.44 -8.57 3.17
N CYS A 37 3.07 -7.98 2.18
CA CYS A 37 4.06 -8.65 1.32
C CYS A 37 5.51 -8.25 1.66
N ASP A 38 5.72 -7.42 2.70
CA ASP A 38 7.05 -7.00 3.13
C ASP A 38 7.71 -8.11 3.98
N PRO A 39 8.98 -8.44 3.74
CA PRO A 39 9.73 -9.41 4.56
C PRO A 39 9.78 -9.09 6.07
N LYS A 40 9.60 -7.83 6.47
CA LYS A 40 9.58 -7.42 7.87
C LYS A 40 8.34 -7.90 8.61
N ALA A 41 7.22 -8.11 7.89
CA ALA A 41 5.93 -8.57 8.43
C ALA A 41 5.47 -7.75 9.64
N ASP A 42 5.50 -6.42 9.50
CA ASP A 42 5.13 -5.46 10.54
C ASP A 42 3.92 -4.60 10.16
N GLY A 43 3.46 -4.69 8.91
CA GLY A 43 2.42 -3.82 8.38
C GLY A 43 1.04 -4.02 9.00
N SER A 44 0.71 -5.24 9.42
CA SER A 44 -0.58 -5.57 10.05
C SER A 44 -0.63 -5.27 11.55
N MET A 45 0.49 -4.96 12.19
CA MET A 45 0.56 -4.85 13.66
C MET A 45 -0.44 -3.85 14.23
N THR A 46 -0.61 -2.69 13.60
CA THR A 46 -1.56 -1.67 14.09
C THR A 46 -3.03 -2.05 13.92
N LEU A 47 -3.34 -2.97 13.00
CA LEU A 47 -4.67 -3.56 12.87
C LEU A 47 -4.93 -4.62 13.95
N LEU A 48 -3.87 -5.24 14.49
CA LEU A 48 -3.89 -6.39 15.39
C LEU A 48 -3.56 -6.01 16.85
N GLY A 49 -3.74 -4.76 17.25
CA GLY A 49 -3.48 -4.31 18.62
C GLY A 49 -2.00 -4.34 19.02
N GLY A 50 -1.10 -4.17 18.08
CA GLY A 50 0.36 -4.22 18.28
C GLY A 50 0.95 -5.63 18.20
N ARG A 51 0.14 -6.66 17.97
CA ARG A 51 0.59 -8.05 17.88
C ARG A 51 1.27 -8.31 16.53
N LYS A 52 2.47 -8.89 16.56
CA LYS A 52 3.14 -9.40 15.36
C LYS A 52 2.61 -10.79 15.02
N MET A 53 2.35 -11.03 13.75
CA MET A 53 1.92 -12.33 13.22
C MET A 53 3.11 -13.21 12.86
N GLU A 54 2.92 -14.53 12.93
CA GLU A 54 3.77 -15.48 12.22
C GLU A 54 3.54 -15.34 10.71
N THR A 55 4.62 -15.37 9.92
CA THR A 55 4.47 -15.22 8.48
C THR A 55 4.12 -16.54 7.80
N PHE A 56 3.44 -16.45 6.67
CA PHE A 56 3.14 -17.62 5.84
C PHE A 56 4.42 -18.40 5.49
N LEU A 57 5.49 -17.70 5.12
CA LEU A 57 6.74 -18.34 4.71
C LEU A 57 7.54 -18.94 5.87
N ASP A 58 7.44 -18.38 7.08
CA ASP A 58 8.05 -18.99 8.26
C ASP A 58 7.35 -20.30 8.60
N ARG A 59 6.03 -20.31 8.59
CA ARG A 59 5.23 -21.52 8.82
C ARG A 59 5.53 -22.64 7.82
N MET A 60 5.72 -22.28 6.56
CA MET A 60 6.08 -23.23 5.51
C MET A 60 7.46 -23.87 5.72
N LYS A 61 8.40 -23.19 6.37
CA LYS A 61 9.75 -23.74 6.69
C LYS A 61 9.70 -24.80 7.77
N ASP A 62 8.79 -24.67 8.73
CA ASP A 62 8.65 -25.59 9.86
C ASP A 62 7.96 -26.91 9.49
N GLY A 63 7.72 -27.15 8.18
CA GLY A 63 7.32 -28.45 7.64
C GLY A 63 5.82 -28.75 7.72
N GLY A 64 4.98 -27.76 7.94
CA GLY A 64 3.54 -27.92 7.91
C GLY A 64 2.92 -27.51 6.58
N PRO A 65 2.47 -28.44 5.72
CA PRO A 65 1.56 -28.07 4.64
C PRO A 65 0.17 -27.81 5.25
N GLY A 66 -0.25 -26.56 5.29
CA GLY A 66 -1.66 -26.28 5.33
C GLY A 66 -2.18 -25.21 6.27
N GLU A 67 -1.68 -25.06 7.47
CA GLU A 67 -2.23 -24.04 8.39
C GLU A 67 -1.25 -22.89 8.56
N TYR A 68 -1.63 -21.71 8.05
CA TYR A 68 -0.94 -20.44 8.27
C TYR A 68 -1.82 -19.52 9.10
N GLU A 69 -1.20 -18.57 9.78
CA GLU A 69 -1.90 -17.66 10.65
C GLU A 69 -2.73 -16.64 9.85
N VAL A 70 -4.01 -16.50 10.22
CA VAL A 70 -4.87 -15.41 9.80
C VAL A 70 -5.27 -14.63 11.04
N GLY A 71 -4.92 -13.35 11.08
CA GLY A 71 -5.25 -12.45 12.17
C GLY A 71 -6.62 -11.82 11.97
N LEU A 72 -7.39 -11.70 13.05
CA LEU A 72 -8.62 -10.92 13.11
C LEU A 72 -8.30 -9.58 13.78
N GLY A 73 -8.37 -8.51 13.04
CA GLY A 73 -8.04 -7.15 13.48
C GLY A 73 -9.26 -6.26 13.72
N PHE A 74 -8.98 -4.96 13.78
CA PHE A 74 -10.00 -3.93 14.03
C PHE A 74 -11.21 -4.08 13.10
N GLN A 75 -12.41 -4.04 13.69
CA GLN A 75 -13.72 -4.17 12.99
C GLN A 75 -13.81 -5.40 12.06
N GLY A 76 -13.11 -6.49 12.40
CA GLY A 76 -13.17 -7.71 11.61
C GLY A 76 -12.27 -7.72 10.38
N ALA A 77 -11.34 -6.77 10.24
CA ALA A 77 -10.34 -6.81 9.20
C ALA A 77 -9.50 -8.08 9.31
N MET A 78 -9.43 -8.86 8.24
CA MET A 78 -8.62 -10.07 8.20
C MET A 78 -7.19 -9.71 7.77
N CYS A 79 -6.19 -10.27 8.45
CA CYS A 79 -4.79 -9.95 8.20
C CYS A 79 -3.98 -11.21 7.90
N MET A 80 -3.08 -11.11 6.94
CA MET A 80 -2.08 -12.12 6.61
C MET A 80 -0.74 -11.45 6.31
N GLU A 81 0.33 -11.96 6.89
CA GLU A 81 1.69 -11.56 6.53
C GLU A 81 2.37 -12.67 5.73
N VAL A 82 2.81 -12.33 4.53
CA VAL A 82 3.49 -13.30 3.65
C VAL A 82 4.88 -13.61 4.16
N GLY A 83 5.60 -12.57 4.62
CA GLY A 83 6.99 -12.70 5.03
C GLY A 83 7.96 -12.70 3.84
N GLY A 84 9.21 -13.02 4.12
CA GLY A 84 10.29 -13.05 3.14
C GLY A 84 11.14 -14.32 3.20
N PRO A 85 11.92 -14.61 2.15
CA PRO A 85 12.93 -15.63 2.22
C PRO A 85 13.96 -15.26 3.30
N LEU A 86 14.67 -16.27 3.82
CA LEU A 86 15.83 -16.02 4.67
C LEU A 86 16.80 -15.06 3.96
N ALA A 87 17.35 -14.12 4.72
CA ALA A 87 18.33 -13.18 4.19
C ALA A 87 19.45 -13.93 3.44
N GLY A 88 19.67 -13.58 2.18
CA GLY A 88 20.65 -14.23 1.30
C GLY A 88 20.17 -15.50 0.58
N VAL A 89 18.92 -15.94 0.77
CA VAL A 89 18.41 -17.18 0.16
C VAL A 89 17.12 -16.90 -0.63
N GLY A 90 17.24 -16.88 -1.95
CA GLY A 90 16.10 -16.92 -2.87
C GLY A 90 15.42 -15.57 -3.19
N CYS A 91 14.45 -15.61 -4.09
CA CYS A 91 13.65 -14.46 -4.52
C CYS A 91 12.31 -14.43 -3.77
N ALA A 92 11.98 -13.30 -3.15
CA ALA A 92 10.72 -13.08 -2.42
C ALA A 92 9.46 -13.35 -3.27
N GLY A 93 9.54 -13.08 -4.57
CA GLY A 93 8.39 -13.19 -5.47
C GLY A 93 7.77 -14.59 -5.57
N ARG A 94 8.57 -15.65 -5.48
CA ARG A 94 8.06 -17.02 -5.52
C ARG A 94 7.26 -17.36 -4.26
N GLY A 95 7.72 -16.91 -3.09
CA GLY A 95 7.01 -17.07 -1.83
C GLY A 95 5.68 -16.33 -1.84
N ILE A 96 5.65 -15.11 -2.38
CA ILE A 96 4.43 -14.31 -2.52
C ILE A 96 3.39 -15.05 -3.38
N ILE A 97 3.80 -15.65 -4.52
CA ILE A 97 2.87 -16.42 -5.38
C ILE A 97 2.22 -17.56 -4.58
N VAL A 98 3.02 -18.36 -3.89
CA VAL A 98 2.52 -19.52 -3.13
C VAL A 98 1.56 -19.07 -2.03
N ALA A 99 1.92 -18.01 -1.29
CA ALA A 99 1.08 -17.46 -0.25
C ALA A 99 -0.27 -16.95 -0.76
N LEU A 100 -0.27 -16.17 -1.86
CA LEU A 100 -1.50 -15.62 -2.44
C LEU A 100 -2.38 -16.71 -3.07
N GLN A 101 -1.79 -17.76 -3.64
CA GLN A 101 -2.54 -18.92 -4.13
C GLN A 101 -3.19 -19.69 -2.98
N ALA A 102 -2.49 -19.90 -1.87
CA ALA A 102 -3.03 -20.52 -0.66
C ALA A 102 -4.19 -19.69 -0.10
N LEU A 103 -3.98 -18.38 0.07
CA LEU A 103 -5.01 -17.46 0.54
C LEU A 103 -6.29 -17.55 -0.31
N LYS A 104 -6.15 -17.49 -1.63
CA LYS A 104 -7.28 -17.57 -2.56
C LYS A 104 -8.01 -18.91 -2.45
N ARG A 105 -7.28 -20.01 -2.38
CA ARG A 105 -7.84 -21.37 -2.29
C ARG A 105 -8.61 -21.56 -0.98
N ASP A 106 -8.07 -21.09 0.13
CA ASP A 106 -8.54 -21.47 1.48
C ASP A 106 -9.60 -20.50 2.00
N HIS A 107 -9.52 -19.21 1.65
CA HIS A 107 -10.38 -18.18 2.24
C HIS A 107 -11.31 -17.45 1.27
N PHE A 108 -11.10 -17.55 -0.06
CA PHE A 108 -11.92 -16.79 -1.01
C PHE A 108 -12.98 -17.64 -1.71
N ARG A 109 -13.46 -18.72 -1.06
CA ARG A 109 -14.68 -19.45 -1.49
C ARG A 109 -15.91 -18.55 -1.38
N ASP A 110 -15.99 -17.77 -0.31
CA ASP A 110 -16.87 -16.62 -0.16
C ASP A 110 -16.00 -15.35 -0.21
N PRO A 111 -15.87 -14.73 -1.40
CA PRO A 111 -14.87 -13.69 -1.60
C PRO A 111 -15.16 -12.46 -0.76
N PRO A 112 -14.12 -11.81 -0.17
CA PRO A 112 -14.28 -10.55 0.53
C PRO A 112 -14.67 -9.43 -0.44
N ASP A 113 -15.06 -8.29 0.10
CA ASP A 113 -15.39 -7.12 -0.70
C ASP A 113 -14.09 -6.48 -1.25
N VAL A 114 -13.04 -6.44 -0.40
CA VAL A 114 -11.74 -5.84 -0.75
C VAL A 114 -10.59 -6.69 -0.24
N VAL A 115 -9.55 -6.86 -1.07
CA VAL A 115 -8.22 -7.33 -0.66
C VAL A 115 -7.21 -6.24 -0.94
N LEU A 116 -6.50 -5.79 0.08
CA LEU A 116 -5.45 -4.79 -0.05
C LEU A 116 -4.08 -5.42 0.19
N TYR A 117 -3.25 -5.38 -0.84
CA TYR A 117 -1.87 -5.86 -0.82
C TYR A 117 -0.92 -4.70 -0.50
N ASP A 118 -0.27 -4.75 0.66
CA ASP A 118 0.82 -3.84 1.02
C ASP A 118 2.14 -4.39 0.48
N VAL A 119 2.58 -3.84 -0.65
CA VAL A 119 3.73 -4.36 -1.40
C VAL A 119 5.00 -3.61 -1.02
N PRO A 120 6.17 -4.27 -0.87
CA PRO A 120 7.44 -3.60 -0.63
C PRO A 120 7.75 -2.52 -1.66
N GLY A 121 8.40 -1.44 -1.21
CA GLY A 121 8.48 -0.16 -1.92
C GLY A 121 9.18 -0.13 -3.27
N ASP A 122 10.14 -1.02 -3.51
CA ASP A 122 10.98 -0.90 -4.70
C ASP A 122 10.61 -1.96 -5.76
N VAL A 123 9.93 -1.52 -6.83
CA VAL A 123 9.59 -2.36 -8.01
C VAL A 123 10.84 -2.85 -8.77
N VAL A 124 12.02 -2.82 -8.15
CA VAL A 124 13.30 -3.09 -8.83
C VAL A 124 13.50 -4.58 -9.16
N CYS A 125 12.79 -5.49 -8.50
CA CYS A 125 12.83 -6.90 -8.88
C CYS A 125 11.44 -7.41 -9.27
N GLY A 126 11.40 -8.31 -10.27
CA GLY A 126 10.16 -8.92 -10.75
C GLY A 126 9.32 -9.63 -9.67
N GLY A 127 9.88 -9.83 -8.47
CA GLY A 127 9.21 -10.41 -7.32
C GLY A 127 8.17 -9.50 -6.67
N PHE A 128 8.42 -8.20 -6.60
CA PHE A 128 7.50 -7.24 -5.96
C PHE A 128 6.34 -6.82 -6.88
N ALA A 129 6.47 -7.02 -8.19
CA ALA A 129 5.34 -6.88 -9.12
C ALA A 129 4.41 -8.11 -9.11
N THR A 130 4.69 -9.12 -8.29
CA THR A 130 3.97 -10.39 -8.27
C THR A 130 2.45 -10.25 -8.11
N PRO A 131 1.91 -9.47 -7.17
CA PRO A 131 0.46 -9.35 -7.06
C PRO A 131 -0.20 -8.88 -8.36
N VAL A 132 0.42 -7.94 -9.04
CA VAL A 132 -0.09 -7.40 -10.31
C VAL A 132 0.19 -8.34 -11.48
N ARG A 133 1.41 -8.85 -11.63
CA ARG A 133 1.81 -9.75 -12.75
C ARG A 133 1.05 -11.07 -12.78
N GLN A 134 0.63 -11.54 -11.61
CA GLN A 134 -0.10 -12.81 -11.47
C GLN A 134 -1.63 -12.62 -11.44
N GLY A 135 -2.11 -11.39 -11.62
CA GLY A 135 -3.53 -11.08 -11.61
C GLY A 135 -4.20 -11.24 -10.24
N PHE A 136 -3.43 -11.07 -9.16
CA PHE A 136 -3.98 -10.95 -7.80
C PHE A 136 -4.42 -9.54 -7.49
N ALA A 137 -3.83 -8.53 -8.13
CA ALA A 137 -4.24 -7.14 -8.00
C ALA A 137 -4.38 -6.51 -9.39
N ASP A 138 -5.49 -5.84 -9.61
CA ASP A 138 -5.85 -5.12 -10.83
C ASP A 138 -5.96 -3.61 -10.61
N GLU A 139 -5.98 -3.16 -9.36
CA GLU A 139 -6.01 -1.77 -8.96
C GLU A 139 -4.69 -1.37 -8.28
N VAL A 140 -4.00 -0.39 -8.83
CA VAL A 140 -2.70 0.06 -8.30
C VAL A 140 -2.78 1.51 -7.84
N TYR A 141 -2.30 1.76 -6.62
CA TYR A 141 -2.10 3.11 -6.09
C TYR A 141 -0.66 3.29 -5.62
N VAL A 142 -0.14 4.51 -5.71
CA VAL A 142 1.25 4.79 -5.35
C VAL A 142 1.31 5.86 -4.27
N VAL A 143 1.84 5.51 -3.10
CA VAL A 143 2.10 6.45 -1.99
C VAL A 143 3.41 7.18 -2.25
N THR A 144 3.36 8.50 -2.18
CA THR A 144 4.51 9.40 -2.37
C THR A 144 4.43 10.59 -1.41
N SER A 145 5.37 11.51 -1.51
CA SER A 145 5.36 12.84 -0.88
C SER A 145 5.84 13.87 -1.89
N GLY A 146 5.86 15.15 -1.55
CA GLY A 146 6.41 16.21 -2.39
C GLY A 146 7.92 16.22 -2.54
N GLU A 147 8.65 15.41 -1.79
CA GLU A 147 10.10 15.29 -1.90
C GLU A 147 10.52 14.71 -3.26
N TYR A 148 11.55 15.29 -3.88
CA TYR A 148 12.08 14.84 -5.18
C TYR A 148 12.32 13.33 -5.24
N LEU A 149 13.00 12.75 -4.25
CA LEU A 149 13.31 11.31 -4.25
C LEU A 149 12.08 10.43 -4.09
N SER A 150 11.03 10.93 -3.46
CA SER A 150 9.75 10.25 -3.34
C SER A 150 9.01 10.23 -4.68
N LEU A 151 8.93 11.37 -5.35
CA LEU A 151 8.32 11.51 -6.66
C LEU A 151 9.12 10.78 -7.75
N TYR A 152 10.45 10.76 -7.64
CA TYR A 152 11.30 9.95 -8.52
C TYR A 152 11.02 8.45 -8.36
N ALA A 153 10.87 7.96 -7.13
CA ALA A 153 10.49 6.58 -6.88
C ALA A 153 9.08 6.26 -7.42
N ALA A 154 8.11 7.15 -7.21
CA ALA A 154 6.76 7.02 -7.76
C ALA A 154 6.78 6.96 -9.31
N ASN A 155 7.57 7.81 -9.96
CA ASN A 155 7.79 7.78 -11.40
C ASN A 155 8.38 6.46 -11.89
N ASN A 156 9.33 5.88 -11.16
CA ASN A 156 9.91 4.57 -11.48
C ASN A 156 8.91 3.42 -11.29
N ILE A 157 8.08 3.49 -10.24
CA ILE A 157 6.96 2.55 -10.05
C ILE A 157 6.01 2.63 -11.24
N CYS A 158 5.61 3.84 -11.65
CA CYS A 158 4.77 4.06 -12.83
C CYS A 158 5.41 3.51 -14.10
N ARG A 159 6.75 3.64 -14.26
CA ARG A 159 7.48 3.02 -15.38
C ARG A 159 7.35 1.49 -15.37
N GLY A 160 7.45 0.88 -14.19
CA GLY A 160 7.20 -0.57 -14.01
C GLY A 160 5.78 -0.95 -14.42
N MET A 161 4.76 -0.21 -13.97
CA MET A 161 3.35 -0.45 -14.29
C MET A 161 3.09 -0.29 -15.79
N ARG A 162 3.65 0.73 -16.43
CA ARG A 162 3.58 0.91 -17.89
C ARG A 162 4.15 -0.31 -18.64
N ASN A 163 5.31 -0.82 -18.22
CA ASN A 163 5.93 -1.99 -18.86
C ASN A 163 5.09 -3.26 -18.70
N LEU A 164 4.24 -3.32 -17.66
CA LEU A 164 3.30 -4.41 -17.43
C LEU A 164 1.93 -4.18 -18.10
N GLY A 165 1.69 -3.00 -18.69
CA GLY A 165 0.39 -2.62 -19.23
C GLY A 165 -0.69 -2.38 -18.17
N VAL A 166 -0.29 -2.08 -16.93
CA VAL A 166 -1.19 -1.95 -15.78
C VAL A 166 -1.51 -0.49 -15.51
N GLY A 167 -2.79 -0.19 -15.29
CA GLY A 167 -3.28 1.13 -14.95
C GLY A 167 -3.01 1.50 -13.50
N VAL A 168 -2.70 2.79 -13.27
CA VAL A 168 -2.54 3.39 -11.93
C VAL A 168 -3.75 4.27 -11.63
N GLY A 169 -4.43 3.99 -10.52
CA GLY A 169 -5.64 4.69 -10.09
C GLY A 169 -5.37 6.05 -9.45
N GLY A 170 -4.14 6.31 -9.03
CA GLY A 170 -3.73 7.61 -8.49
C GLY A 170 -2.48 7.56 -7.63
N LEU A 171 -1.92 8.76 -7.40
CA LEU A 171 -0.92 9.00 -6.37
C LEU A 171 -1.61 9.39 -5.06
N ILE A 172 -1.11 8.88 -3.95
CA ILE A 172 -1.53 9.23 -2.59
C ILE A 172 -0.39 10.03 -1.97
N CYS A 173 -0.65 11.30 -1.68
CA CYS A 173 0.33 12.14 -0.99
C CYS A 173 0.27 11.87 0.52
N ASN A 174 1.31 11.23 1.06
CA ASN A 174 1.53 11.13 2.51
C ASN A 174 2.53 12.21 2.91
N SER A 175 2.03 13.30 3.45
CA SER A 175 2.77 14.56 3.63
C SER A 175 4.04 14.41 4.47
N ARG A 176 5.09 15.12 4.02
CA ARG A 176 6.34 15.36 4.75
C ARG A 176 6.50 16.84 5.14
N GLU A 177 5.42 17.61 4.99
CA GLU A 177 5.41 19.06 5.28
C GLU A 177 6.39 19.84 4.40
N VAL A 178 6.54 19.40 3.15
CA VAL A 178 7.31 20.12 2.13
C VAL A 178 6.45 21.26 1.57
N ALA A 179 7.07 22.41 1.28
CA ALA A 179 6.37 23.54 0.65
C ALA A 179 5.73 23.11 -0.68
N ASN A 180 4.54 23.61 -0.97
CA ASN A 180 3.76 23.33 -2.19
C ASN A 180 3.58 21.83 -2.49
N GLU A 181 3.59 20.98 -1.44
CA GLU A 181 3.62 19.51 -1.56
C GLU A 181 2.40 18.96 -2.31
N ARG A 182 1.22 19.51 -2.01
CA ARG A 182 -0.03 19.10 -2.65
C ARG A 182 -0.01 19.41 -4.15
N GLU A 183 0.43 20.59 -4.51
CA GLU A 183 0.55 21.08 -5.88
C GLU A 183 1.59 20.28 -6.65
N ALA A 184 2.73 20.00 -6.03
CA ALA A 184 3.80 19.20 -6.62
C ALA A 184 3.33 17.78 -6.96
N VAL A 185 2.69 17.09 -6.00
CA VAL A 185 2.17 15.74 -6.22
C VAL A 185 1.04 15.73 -7.26
N ALA A 186 0.14 16.71 -7.21
CA ALA A 186 -0.96 16.81 -8.17
C ALA A 186 -0.46 17.07 -9.60
N SER A 187 0.52 17.96 -9.76
CA SER A 187 1.14 18.28 -11.05
C SER A 187 1.87 17.06 -11.63
N VAL A 188 2.68 16.36 -10.82
CA VAL A 188 3.36 15.13 -11.26
C VAL A 188 2.35 14.05 -11.63
N ALA A 189 1.27 13.87 -10.85
CA ALA A 189 0.23 12.91 -11.16
C ALA A 189 -0.43 13.19 -12.51
N GLY A 190 -0.77 14.46 -12.78
CA GLY A 190 -1.33 14.89 -14.07
C GLY A 190 -0.40 14.60 -15.25
N ARG A 191 0.89 14.87 -15.11
CA ARG A 191 1.90 14.57 -16.14
C ARG A 191 2.09 13.07 -16.36
N LEU A 192 1.93 12.27 -15.32
CA LEU A 192 1.92 10.81 -15.42
C LEU A 192 0.65 10.25 -16.09
N GLY A 193 -0.37 11.08 -16.36
CA GLY A 193 -1.64 10.65 -16.93
C GLY A 193 -2.58 10.00 -15.90
N THR A 194 -2.35 10.27 -14.61
CA THR A 194 -3.21 9.84 -13.50
C THR A 194 -3.66 11.06 -12.67
N LYS A 195 -4.03 10.88 -11.41
CA LYS A 195 -4.46 11.95 -10.51
C LYS A 195 -3.83 11.82 -9.13
N MET A 196 -3.76 12.91 -8.38
CA MET A 196 -3.61 12.80 -6.94
C MET A 196 -4.96 12.39 -6.37
N LEU A 197 -5.03 11.16 -5.83
CA LEU A 197 -6.28 10.60 -5.31
C LEU A 197 -6.63 11.13 -3.92
N GLY A 198 -5.61 11.34 -3.09
CA GLY A 198 -5.80 11.81 -1.72
C GLY A 198 -4.53 12.42 -1.15
N PHE A 199 -4.74 13.19 -0.09
CA PHE A 199 -3.68 13.83 0.68
C PHE A 199 -3.84 13.46 2.15
N VAL A 200 -2.84 12.82 2.72
CA VAL A 200 -2.78 12.44 4.12
C VAL A 200 -1.83 13.41 4.82
N PRO A 201 -2.32 14.31 5.67
CA PRO A 201 -1.46 15.26 6.38
C PRO A 201 -0.56 14.54 7.37
N ARG A 202 0.58 15.15 7.69
CA ARG A 202 1.45 14.67 8.75
C ARG A 202 0.89 15.13 10.10
N HIS A 203 0.70 14.18 11.01
CA HIS A 203 0.19 14.51 12.34
C HIS A 203 0.75 13.56 13.40
N ARG A 204 0.96 14.08 14.61
CA ARG A 204 1.51 13.32 15.75
C ARG A 204 0.66 12.12 16.15
N SER A 205 -0.66 12.19 15.94
CA SER A 205 -1.57 11.10 16.30
C SER A 205 -1.21 9.77 15.59
N VAL A 206 -0.58 9.83 14.42
CA VAL A 206 -0.11 8.62 13.72
C VAL A 206 0.88 7.87 14.60
N ARG A 207 1.94 8.56 15.05
CA ARG A 207 2.96 7.97 15.91
C ARG A 207 2.38 7.53 17.26
N ASP A 208 1.51 8.36 17.86
CA ASP A 208 0.94 8.09 19.17
C ASP A 208 0.03 6.83 19.11
N CYS A 209 -0.75 6.65 18.04
CA CYS A 209 -1.56 5.46 17.81
C CYS A 209 -0.69 4.23 17.46
N GLU A 210 0.32 4.37 16.61
CA GLU A 210 1.28 3.29 16.31
C GLU A 210 1.97 2.77 17.58
N ASN A 211 2.43 3.67 18.46
CA ASN A 211 3.01 3.30 19.75
C ASN A 211 2.02 2.56 20.67
N ALA A 212 0.73 2.84 20.52
CA ALA A 212 -0.34 2.14 21.23
C ALA A 212 -0.79 0.84 20.51
N GLY A 213 -0.15 0.47 19.39
CA GLY A 213 -0.49 -0.72 18.61
C GLY A 213 -1.81 -0.58 17.84
N ARG A 214 -2.24 0.64 17.51
CA ARG A 214 -3.53 0.92 16.87
C ARG A 214 -3.38 1.71 15.59
N THR A 215 -4.34 1.57 14.70
CA THR A 215 -4.53 2.52 13.60
C THR A 215 -5.04 3.86 14.14
N VAL A 216 -4.88 4.94 13.38
CA VAL A 216 -5.45 6.25 13.77
C VAL A 216 -6.99 6.20 13.77
N VAL A 217 -7.56 5.45 12.84
CA VAL A 217 -9.01 5.25 12.74
C VAL A 217 -9.58 4.63 14.02
N GLU A 218 -8.85 3.69 14.64
CA GLU A 218 -9.22 3.07 15.91
C GLU A 218 -8.84 3.95 17.11
N GLY A 219 -7.60 4.44 17.15
CA GLY A 219 -7.03 5.09 18.35
C GLY A 219 -7.41 6.55 18.54
N ALA A 220 -7.79 7.24 17.45
CA ALA A 220 -8.19 8.65 17.45
C ALA A 220 -9.32 8.91 16.42
N PRO A 221 -10.49 8.24 16.55
CA PRO A 221 -11.53 8.20 15.52
C PRO A 221 -12.11 9.55 15.13
N ASP A 222 -12.13 10.52 16.05
CA ASP A 222 -12.68 11.87 15.83
C ASP A 222 -11.66 12.87 15.29
N SER A 223 -10.41 12.44 15.09
CA SER A 223 -9.32 13.31 14.61
C SER A 223 -9.48 13.65 13.12
N GLU A 224 -8.93 14.80 12.71
CA GLU A 224 -8.81 15.17 11.31
C GLU A 224 -7.99 14.13 10.53
N GLN A 225 -7.02 13.52 11.18
CA GLN A 225 -6.21 12.48 10.59
C GLN A 225 -7.02 11.21 10.27
N ALA A 226 -7.90 10.77 11.18
CA ALA A 226 -8.81 9.65 10.92
C ALA A 226 -9.78 9.97 9.78
N ARG A 227 -10.27 11.23 9.74
CA ARG A 227 -11.11 11.71 8.64
C ARG A 227 -10.40 11.63 7.30
N ALA A 228 -9.13 12.08 7.23
CA ALA A 228 -8.35 12.00 6.00
C ALA A 228 -8.18 10.56 5.49
N TYR A 229 -8.01 9.57 6.38
CA TYR A 229 -7.95 8.16 5.98
C TYR A 229 -9.30 7.62 5.50
N ARG A 230 -10.42 8.01 6.14
CA ARG A 230 -11.78 7.63 5.68
C ARG A 230 -12.09 8.22 4.31
N GLU A 231 -11.73 9.49 4.08
CA GLU A 231 -11.88 10.16 2.79
C GLU A 231 -11.04 9.47 1.71
N LEU A 232 -9.80 9.08 2.04
CA LEU A 232 -8.94 8.33 1.13
C LEU A 232 -9.55 6.96 0.81
N ALA A 233 -10.03 6.22 1.81
CA ALA A 233 -10.69 4.93 1.59
C ALA A 233 -11.93 5.06 0.70
N ALA A 234 -12.77 6.07 0.93
CA ALA A 234 -13.94 6.37 0.11
C ALA A 234 -13.54 6.75 -1.33
N ALA A 235 -12.49 7.56 -1.50
CA ALA A 235 -11.97 7.92 -2.81
C ALA A 235 -11.43 6.70 -3.57
N MET A 236 -10.74 5.77 -2.89
CA MET A 236 -10.30 4.51 -3.48
C MET A 236 -11.51 3.66 -3.90
N LEU A 237 -12.50 3.50 -3.03
CA LEU A 237 -13.70 2.68 -3.32
C LEU A 237 -14.55 3.24 -4.47
N SER A 238 -14.62 4.55 -4.63
CA SER A 238 -15.37 5.19 -5.71
C SER A 238 -14.58 5.33 -7.02
N ASN A 239 -13.25 5.07 -6.99
CA ASN A 239 -12.42 5.23 -8.17
C ASN A 239 -12.69 4.14 -9.21
N SER A 240 -12.93 4.56 -10.44
CA SER A 240 -13.09 3.70 -11.62
C SER A 240 -12.10 4.04 -12.74
N SER A 241 -11.20 5.01 -12.51
CA SER A 241 -10.24 5.48 -13.50
C SER A 241 -8.85 4.93 -13.22
N PHE A 242 -8.38 4.05 -14.09
CA PHE A 242 -7.06 3.43 -14.04
C PHE A 242 -6.40 3.55 -15.40
N ASN A 243 -5.43 4.46 -15.50
CA ASN A 243 -4.74 4.74 -16.75
C ASN A 243 -3.33 4.14 -16.73
N VAL A 244 -2.88 3.59 -17.85
CA VAL A 244 -1.47 3.19 -18.01
C VAL A 244 -0.62 4.47 -17.97
N PRO A 245 0.29 4.60 -16.99
CA PRO A 245 0.97 5.87 -16.76
C PRO A 245 1.98 6.20 -17.86
N GLN A 246 2.28 7.50 -17.98
CA GLN A 246 3.30 8.06 -18.88
C GLN A 246 4.48 8.57 -18.03
N PRO A 247 5.51 7.75 -17.76
CA PRO A 247 6.62 8.13 -16.91
C PRO A 247 7.42 9.28 -17.50
N LEU A 248 7.79 10.22 -16.64
CA LEU A 248 8.58 11.38 -16.97
C LEU A 248 10.07 11.05 -17.12
N ASP A 249 10.78 11.84 -17.90
CA ASP A 249 12.25 11.87 -17.86
C ASP A 249 12.71 12.45 -16.50
N PRO A 250 13.79 11.94 -15.90
CA PRO A 250 14.31 12.47 -14.64
C PRO A 250 14.68 13.95 -14.65
N ALA A 251 15.15 14.48 -15.79
CA ALA A 251 15.48 15.89 -15.93
C ALA A 251 14.21 16.75 -15.97
N GLU A 252 13.18 16.30 -16.70
CA GLU A 252 11.86 16.92 -16.73
C GLU A 252 11.23 16.99 -15.34
N LEU A 253 11.22 15.86 -14.60
CA LEU A 253 10.71 15.82 -13.23
C LEU A 253 11.44 16.81 -12.32
N ARG A 254 12.77 16.92 -12.45
CA ARG A 254 13.57 17.86 -11.65
C ARG A 254 13.27 19.32 -11.98
N SER A 255 13.14 19.66 -13.26
CA SER A 255 12.81 21.02 -13.70
C SER A 255 11.46 21.48 -13.16
N MET A 256 10.47 20.63 -13.32
CA MET A 256 9.11 20.85 -12.86
C MET A 256 9.00 21.12 -11.34
N LEU A 257 9.78 20.38 -10.54
CA LEU A 257 9.78 20.59 -9.10
C LEU A 257 10.53 21.86 -8.67
N LYS A 258 11.55 22.28 -9.42
CA LYS A 258 12.22 23.55 -9.16
C LYS A 258 11.29 24.74 -9.40
N GLU A 259 10.54 24.74 -10.49
CA GLU A 259 9.56 25.78 -10.80
C GLU A 259 8.53 25.97 -9.67
N LEU A 260 8.05 24.86 -9.09
CA LEU A 260 7.08 24.87 -7.98
C LEU A 260 7.68 25.29 -6.62
N THR A 261 9.00 25.28 -6.47
CA THR A 261 9.66 25.68 -5.22
C THR A 261 10.22 27.11 -5.28
N GLU A 262 10.29 27.72 -6.47
CA GLU A 262 10.74 29.10 -6.68
C GLU A 262 9.56 30.11 -6.69
N GLU A 263 8.31 29.65 -6.71
CA GLU A 263 7.08 30.42 -6.48
C GLU A 263 6.71 30.42 -4.97
#